data_69f920ba480ca3b16576eabf9b214297
#
_entry.id   69f920ba480ca3b16576eabf9b214297
#
_cell.length_a   1.000
_cell.length_b   1.000
_cell.length_c   1.000
_cell.angle_alpha   90.00
_cell.angle_beta   90.00
_cell.angle_gamma   90.00
#
_symmetry.space_group_name_H-M   'P 1'
#
loop_
_entity.id
_entity.type
_entity.pdbx_description
1 polymer ?
#
loop_
_entity_poly.entity_id
_entity_poly.type
_entity_poly.pdbx_seq_one_letter_code
_entity_poly.pdbx_strand_id
1 'polypeptide(L)'
;MQWQKIKNSLGTFYYSFSKRSKELLEIALKEEKITSYKISESKNGKPYLENSNIFYNISHKNKMVGLIISNSEVGLDIEYIDTENIKRKSTLKYFFTEKERESITTNEDLLTLWTKKESYIKLNGGMLRDAIGLDINNTNVIFDTFKLDNYIITICKSK
;
A
#
# COMPACT_ATOMS: atom_id res chain seq x y z
N MET A 1 -1.28 15.88 15.55
CA MET A 1 -1.80 15.38 14.24
C MET A 1 -3.16 14.77 14.45
N GLN A 2 -4.13 15.11 13.60
CA GLN A 2 -5.42 14.40 13.55
C GLN A 2 -5.24 13.13 12.72
N TRP A 3 -5.62 11.98 13.29
CA TRP A 3 -5.49 10.67 12.66
C TRP A 3 -6.73 9.82 12.94
N GLN A 4 -6.90 8.77 12.13
CA GLN A 4 -7.98 7.79 12.26
C GLN A 4 -7.44 6.38 12.04
N LYS A 5 -8.21 5.35 12.46
CA LYS A 5 -7.87 3.96 12.22
C LYS A 5 -9.08 3.13 11.79
N ILE A 6 -8.80 2.12 10.94
CA ILE A 6 -9.75 1.12 10.48
C ILE A 6 -9.14 -0.24 10.76
N LYS A 7 -9.85 -1.10 11.48
CA LYS A 7 -9.42 -2.49 11.73
C LYS A 7 -10.12 -3.43 10.78
N ASN A 8 -9.38 -4.31 10.13
CA ASN A 8 -9.89 -5.36 9.26
C ASN A 8 -9.16 -6.70 9.51
N SER A 9 -9.43 -7.72 8.70
CA SER A 9 -8.80 -9.04 8.82
C SER A 9 -7.30 -9.04 8.48
N LEU A 10 -6.79 -8.03 7.77
CA LEU A 10 -5.38 -7.94 7.36
C LEU A 10 -4.52 -7.18 8.37
N GLY A 11 -5.13 -6.38 9.26
CA GLY A 11 -4.42 -5.60 10.24
C GLY A 11 -5.18 -4.37 10.71
N THR A 12 -4.47 -3.41 11.30
CA THR A 12 -5.03 -2.09 11.67
C THR A 12 -4.42 -1.02 10.76
N PHE A 13 -5.26 -0.40 9.94
CA PHE A 13 -4.89 0.69 9.05
C PHE A 13 -5.06 2.03 9.76
N TYR A 14 -3.98 2.80 9.86
CA TYR A 14 -3.93 4.15 10.38
C TYR A 14 -3.76 5.13 9.25
N TYR A 15 -4.41 6.29 9.31
CA TYR A 15 -4.23 7.32 8.30
C TYR A 15 -4.40 8.74 8.83
N SER A 16 -3.82 9.67 8.11
CA SER A 16 -3.90 11.11 8.37
C SER A 16 -3.74 11.90 7.08
N PHE A 17 -4.29 13.10 7.04
CA PHE A 17 -4.13 14.04 5.92
C PHE A 17 -3.03 15.09 6.17
N SER A 18 -1.93 14.71 6.82
CA SER A 18 -0.87 15.65 7.25
C SER A 18 0.53 15.36 6.70
N LYS A 19 0.74 14.43 5.80
CA LYS A 19 2.05 14.03 5.20
C LYS A 19 3.17 13.71 6.22
N ARG A 20 2.86 13.44 7.48
CA ARG A 20 3.83 13.17 8.54
C ARG A 20 3.92 11.67 8.83
N SER A 21 4.55 10.92 7.94
CA SER A 21 4.61 9.44 8.03
C SER A 21 5.30 8.95 9.31
N LYS A 22 6.38 9.61 9.74
CA LYS A 22 7.11 9.24 10.95
C LYS A 22 6.25 9.42 12.20
N GLU A 23 5.55 10.55 12.32
CA GLU A 23 4.65 10.82 13.45
C GLU A 23 3.48 9.83 13.47
N LEU A 24 2.93 9.48 12.30
CA LEU A 24 1.86 8.48 12.22
C LEU A 24 2.35 7.09 12.65
N LEU A 25 3.59 6.71 12.31
CA LEU A 25 4.19 5.45 12.75
C LEU A 25 4.36 5.41 14.28
N GLU A 26 4.87 6.48 14.88
CA GLU A 26 5.04 6.59 16.33
C GLU A 26 3.68 6.46 17.06
N ILE A 27 2.65 7.13 16.55
CA ILE A 27 1.28 7.03 17.08
C ILE A 27 0.77 5.59 16.95
N ALA A 28 0.87 4.98 15.78
CA ALA A 28 0.36 3.64 15.52
C ALA A 28 1.05 2.59 16.41
N LEU A 29 2.37 2.65 16.55
CA LEU A 29 3.12 1.74 17.43
C LEU A 29 2.71 1.91 18.90
N LYS A 30 2.49 3.15 19.35
CA LYS A 30 1.99 3.41 20.72
C LYS A 30 0.59 2.85 20.93
N GLU A 31 -0.32 3.03 19.97
CA GLU A 31 -1.69 2.47 20.00
C GLU A 31 -1.67 0.92 20.08
N GLU A 32 -0.74 0.29 19.38
CA GLU A 32 -0.52 -1.18 19.42
C GLU A 32 0.33 -1.62 20.63
N LYS A 33 0.62 -0.69 21.58
CA LYS A 33 1.41 -0.95 22.81
C LYS A 33 2.86 -1.39 22.56
N ILE A 34 3.42 -1.01 21.42
CA ILE A 34 4.81 -1.27 21.06
C ILE A 34 5.65 -0.07 21.51
N THR A 35 6.26 -0.17 22.68
CA THR A 35 6.98 0.95 23.33
C THR A 35 8.49 0.90 23.15
N SER A 36 9.04 -0.26 22.75
CA SER A 36 10.45 -0.43 22.48
C SER A 36 10.61 -1.12 21.13
N TYR A 37 11.27 -0.46 20.21
CA TYR A 37 11.49 -0.96 18.86
C TYR A 37 12.74 -0.36 18.23
N LYS A 38 13.29 -1.08 17.25
CA LYS A 38 14.33 -0.59 16.36
C LYS A 38 13.89 -0.78 14.92
N ILE A 39 14.03 0.26 14.12
CA ILE A 39 13.68 0.23 12.71
C ILE A 39 14.95 0.00 11.90
N SER A 40 14.89 -0.92 10.96
CA SER A 40 15.91 -1.17 9.95
C SER A 40 15.27 -1.23 8.56
N GLU A 41 16.07 -1.26 7.53
CA GLU A 41 15.64 -1.32 6.15
C GLU A 41 16.15 -2.59 5.47
N SER A 42 15.31 -3.20 4.64
CA SER A 42 15.71 -4.29 3.75
C SER A 42 16.65 -3.78 2.65
N LYS A 43 17.25 -4.68 1.87
CA LYS A 43 18.13 -4.36 0.75
C LYS A 43 17.53 -3.33 -0.24
N ASN A 44 16.21 -3.35 -0.41
CA ASN A 44 15.50 -2.47 -1.33
C ASN A 44 14.80 -1.29 -0.62
N GLY A 45 15.17 -1.01 0.64
CA GLY A 45 14.65 0.14 1.39
C GLY A 45 13.27 -0.06 2.04
N LYS A 46 12.71 -1.29 2.08
CA LYS A 46 11.50 -1.55 2.85
C LYS A 46 11.82 -1.49 4.34
N PRO A 47 11.21 -0.58 5.13
CA PRO A 47 11.47 -0.51 6.55
C PRO A 47 10.75 -1.64 7.30
N TYR A 48 11.37 -2.12 8.38
CA TYR A 48 10.82 -3.16 9.25
C TYR A 48 11.25 -2.97 10.71
N LEU A 49 10.54 -3.62 11.64
CA LEU A 49 10.89 -3.67 13.06
C LEU A 49 11.81 -4.86 13.32
N GLU A 50 13.02 -4.61 13.85
CA GLU A 50 13.95 -5.69 14.21
C GLU A 50 13.41 -6.55 15.36
N ASN A 51 13.63 -7.85 15.28
CA ASN A 51 13.26 -8.83 16.32
C ASN A 51 11.80 -8.73 16.77
N SER A 52 10.89 -8.43 15.82
CA SER A 52 9.45 -8.23 16.07
C SER A 52 8.61 -9.20 15.24
N ASN A 53 7.49 -9.65 15.81
CA ASN A 53 6.43 -10.37 15.10
C ASN A 53 5.37 -9.40 14.55
N ILE A 54 5.64 -8.11 14.62
CA ILE A 54 4.78 -7.06 14.08
C ILE A 54 5.42 -6.52 12.81
N PHE A 55 4.59 -6.41 11.78
CA PHE A 55 4.96 -5.93 10.46
C PHE A 55 4.19 -4.66 10.16
N TYR A 56 4.80 -3.78 9.39
CA TYR A 56 4.12 -2.58 8.94
C TYR A 56 4.53 -2.19 7.53
N ASN A 57 3.69 -1.43 6.88
CA ASN A 57 4.02 -0.77 5.63
C ASN A 57 3.38 0.62 5.59
N ILE A 58 4.06 1.55 4.93
CA ILE A 58 3.63 2.96 4.81
C ILE A 58 3.48 3.30 3.34
N SER A 59 2.44 4.04 3.02
CA SER A 59 2.27 4.69 1.72
C SER A 59 1.74 6.10 1.90
N HIS A 60 2.03 6.96 0.94
CA HIS A 60 1.51 8.33 0.93
C HIS A 60 1.18 8.78 -0.48
N LYS A 61 0.11 9.55 -0.60
CA LYS A 61 -0.29 10.18 -1.85
C LYS A 61 -0.95 11.53 -1.57
N ASN A 62 -0.57 12.56 -2.32
CA ASN A 62 -1.06 13.93 -2.12
C ASN A 62 -0.96 14.36 -0.65
N LYS A 63 -2.09 14.54 0.03
CA LYS A 63 -2.16 14.93 1.44
C LYS A 63 -2.26 13.73 2.40
N MET A 64 -2.67 12.55 1.90
CA MET A 64 -2.87 11.38 2.73
C MET A 64 -1.54 10.65 2.97
N VAL A 65 -1.32 10.26 4.20
CA VAL A 65 -0.40 9.21 4.61
C VAL A 65 -1.20 8.09 5.26
N GLY A 66 -0.88 6.86 4.91
CA GLY A 66 -1.45 5.66 5.51
C GLY A 66 -0.36 4.69 5.97
N LEU A 67 -0.68 3.95 6.98
CA LEU A 67 0.17 2.93 7.59
C LEU A 67 -0.69 1.74 7.98
N ILE A 68 -0.26 0.54 7.63
CA ILE A 68 -0.85 -0.71 8.09
C ILE A 68 0.07 -1.37 9.11
N ILE A 69 -0.48 -1.83 10.24
CA ILE A 69 0.18 -2.72 11.19
C ILE A 69 -0.49 -4.08 11.13
N SER A 70 0.29 -5.14 11.04
CA SER A 70 -0.16 -6.52 10.88
C SER A 70 0.72 -7.50 11.67
N ASN A 71 0.21 -8.69 11.90
CA ASN A 71 0.94 -9.81 12.51
C ASN A 71 1.68 -10.71 11.49
N SER A 72 1.70 -10.33 10.23
CA SER A 72 2.49 -10.98 9.18
C SER A 72 2.90 -9.94 8.14
N GLU A 73 3.79 -10.32 7.22
CA GLU A 73 4.22 -9.45 6.12
C GLU A 73 3.02 -8.85 5.40
N VAL A 74 3.11 -7.55 5.15
CA VAL A 74 2.03 -6.74 4.59
C VAL A 74 2.60 -5.69 3.64
N GLY A 75 1.84 -5.38 2.60
CA GLY A 75 2.09 -4.28 1.68
C GLY A 75 0.90 -3.32 1.65
N LEU A 76 1.17 -2.06 1.42
CA LEU A 76 0.18 -0.99 1.37
C LEU A 76 0.49 -0.07 0.20
N ASP A 77 -0.52 0.24 -0.59
CA ASP A 77 -0.43 1.35 -1.54
C ASP A 77 -1.65 2.26 -1.50
N ILE A 78 -1.42 3.54 -1.81
CA ILE A 78 -2.44 4.59 -1.83
C ILE A 78 -2.29 5.36 -3.13
N GLU A 79 -3.40 5.48 -3.87
CA GLU A 79 -3.49 6.33 -5.04
C GLU A 79 -4.63 7.35 -4.93
N TYR A 80 -4.48 8.48 -5.61
CA TYR A 80 -5.49 9.53 -5.65
C TYR A 80 -6.19 9.52 -7.01
N ILE A 81 -7.51 9.51 -7.01
CA ILE A 81 -8.32 9.57 -8.22
C ILE A 81 -8.26 10.99 -8.76
N ASP A 82 -7.35 11.21 -9.70
CA ASP A 82 -7.21 12.46 -10.41
C ASP A 82 -7.84 12.31 -11.81
N THR A 83 -8.82 13.13 -12.10
CA THR A 83 -9.54 13.10 -13.38
C THR A 83 -8.72 13.71 -14.53
N GLU A 84 -7.67 14.51 -14.21
CA GLU A 84 -6.95 15.31 -15.20
C GLU A 84 -5.69 14.64 -15.78
N ASN A 85 -5.18 13.56 -15.20
CA ASN A 85 -3.85 13.03 -15.52
C ASN A 85 -3.85 11.93 -16.60
N ILE A 86 -4.22 12.28 -17.82
CA ILE A 86 -4.27 11.38 -18.99
C ILE A 86 -2.88 10.81 -19.35
N LYS A 87 -1.80 11.59 -19.15
CA LYS A 87 -0.42 11.14 -19.46
C LYS A 87 0.04 9.98 -18.57
N ARG A 88 -0.38 9.95 -17.30
CA ARG A 88 -0.06 8.88 -16.37
C ARG A 88 -0.69 7.55 -16.79
N LYS A 89 -1.87 7.56 -17.37
CA LYS A 89 -2.57 6.36 -17.84
C LYS A 89 -1.77 5.57 -18.88
N SER A 90 -1.14 6.24 -19.83
CA SER A 90 -0.35 5.57 -20.88
C SER A 90 0.91 4.90 -20.31
N THR A 91 1.58 5.56 -19.35
CA THR A 91 2.77 5.02 -18.68
C THR A 91 2.43 3.83 -17.81
N LEU A 92 1.36 3.90 -17.01
CA LEU A 92 0.96 2.80 -16.12
C LEU A 92 0.56 1.55 -16.89
N LYS A 93 -0.08 1.68 -18.05
CA LYS A 93 -0.47 0.55 -18.90
C LYS A 93 0.71 -0.35 -19.31
N TYR A 94 1.92 0.18 -19.34
CA TYR A 94 3.12 -0.61 -19.62
C TYR A 94 3.37 -1.72 -18.58
N PHE A 95 2.93 -1.51 -17.34
CA PHE A 95 3.09 -2.47 -16.24
C PHE A 95 2.01 -3.56 -16.19
N PHE A 96 1.00 -3.50 -17.08
CA PHE A 96 -0.11 -4.44 -17.08
C PHE A 96 0.03 -5.47 -18.19
N THR A 97 -0.40 -6.70 -17.89
CA THR A 97 -0.56 -7.76 -18.89
C THR A 97 -1.67 -7.37 -19.88
N GLU A 98 -1.73 -8.02 -21.04
CA GLU A 98 -2.78 -7.79 -22.03
C GLU A 98 -4.18 -7.99 -21.43
N LYS A 99 -4.38 -9.12 -20.73
CA LYS A 99 -5.63 -9.44 -20.02
C LYS A 99 -6.04 -8.39 -18.99
N GLU A 100 -5.08 -7.88 -18.23
CA GLU A 100 -5.35 -6.80 -17.28
C GLU A 100 -5.75 -5.51 -18.00
N ARG A 101 -5.08 -5.16 -19.12
CA ARG A 101 -5.44 -3.99 -19.92
C ARG A 101 -6.85 -4.04 -20.49
N GLU A 102 -7.32 -5.22 -20.90
CA GLU A 102 -8.67 -5.43 -21.40
C GLU A 102 -9.74 -5.18 -20.32
N SER A 103 -9.41 -5.40 -19.05
CA SER A 103 -10.31 -5.17 -17.90
C SER A 103 -10.42 -3.70 -17.50
N ILE A 104 -9.52 -2.82 -17.98
CA ILE A 104 -9.48 -1.40 -17.60
C ILE A 104 -10.44 -0.60 -18.49
N THR A 105 -11.56 -0.18 -17.94
CA THR A 105 -12.55 0.65 -18.61
C THR A 105 -12.55 2.10 -18.12
N THR A 106 -12.21 2.32 -16.86
CA THR A 106 -12.19 3.64 -16.21
C THR A 106 -10.81 3.97 -15.64
N ASN A 107 -10.62 5.23 -15.24
CA ASN A 107 -9.44 5.64 -14.50
C ASN A 107 -9.35 4.96 -13.11
N GLU A 108 -10.49 4.73 -12.52
CA GLU A 108 -10.58 4.04 -11.22
C GLU A 108 -10.15 2.58 -11.34
N ASP A 109 -10.55 1.86 -12.40
CA ASP A 109 -10.08 0.50 -12.67
C ASP A 109 -8.56 0.45 -12.81
N LEU A 110 -8.00 1.40 -13.58
CA LEU A 110 -6.56 1.52 -13.76
C LEU A 110 -5.83 1.70 -12.42
N LEU A 111 -6.29 2.64 -11.60
CA LEU A 111 -5.66 2.94 -10.32
C LEU A 111 -5.87 1.80 -9.31
N THR A 112 -7.03 1.15 -9.32
CA THR A 112 -7.31 -0.03 -8.49
C THR A 112 -6.35 -1.16 -8.82
N LEU A 113 -6.13 -1.43 -10.09
CA LEU A 113 -5.19 -2.47 -10.52
C LEU A 113 -3.74 -2.08 -10.20
N TRP A 114 -3.41 -0.81 -10.37
CA TRP A 114 -2.10 -0.27 -10.05
C TRP A 114 -1.78 -0.37 -8.55
N THR A 115 -2.70 0.04 -7.66
CA THR A 115 -2.50 -0.08 -6.21
C THR A 115 -2.34 -1.53 -5.76
N LYS A 116 -3.01 -2.49 -6.41
CA LYS A 116 -2.80 -3.92 -6.16
C LYS A 116 -1.37 -4.34 -6.49
N LYS A 117 -0.84 -3.95 -7.67
CA LYS A 117 0.54 -4.25 -8.06
C LYS A 117 1.57 -3.62 -7.13
N GLU A 118 1.41 -2.33 -6.82
CA GLU A 118 2.30 -1.62 -5.91
C GLU A 118 2.26 -2.21 -4.49
N SER A 119 1.09 -2.53 -3.96
CA SER A 119 0.98 -3.15 -2.64
C SER A 119 1.63 -4.54 -2.61
N TYR A 120 1.50 -5.33 -3.67
CA TYR A 120 2.18 -6.62 -3.83
C TYR A 120 3.72 -6.48 -3.89
N ILE A 121 4.21 -5.52 -4.65
CA ILE A 121 5.65 -5.20 -4.71
C ILE A 121 6.16 -4.82 -3.32
N LYS A 122 5.44 -3.96 -2.62
CA LYS A 122 5.79 -3.51 -1.25
C LYS A 122 5.71 -4.65 -0.23
N LEU A 123 4.76 -5.58 -0.38
CA LEU A 123 4.70 -6.80 0.44
C LEU A 123 6.02 -7.57 0.35
N ASN A 124 6.50 -7.79 -0.86
CA ASN A 124 7.69 -8.58 -1.14
C ASN A 124 9.02 -7.80 -1.01
N GLY A 125 8.97 -6.51 -0.66
CA GLY A 125 10.16 -5.65 -0.64
C GLY A 125 10.83 -5.53 -2.01
N GLY A 126 10.05 -5.62 -3.08
CA GLY A 126 10.50 -5.56 -4.47
C GLY A 126 10.70 -4.13 -5.00
N MET A 127 10.94 -4.03 -6.29
CA MET A 127 11.11 -2.78 -7.03
C MET A 127 10.02 -2.64 -8.10
N LEU A 128 9.76 -1.42 -8.53
CA LEU A 128 8.71 -1.11 -9.52
C LEU A 128 8.80 -1.96 -10.80
N ARG A 129 10.02 -2.27 -11.28
CA ARG A 129 10.23 -3.14 -12.45
C ARG A 129 9.64 -4.54 -12.29
N ASP A 130 9.46 -5.00 -11.05
CA ASP A 130 8.92 -6.34 -10.76
C ASP A 130 7.40 -6.42 -11.07
N ALA A 131 6.75 -5.28 -11.32
CA ALA A 131 5.37 -5.23 -11.80
C ALA A 131 5.23 -5.61 -13.28
N ILE A 132 6.31 -5.49 -14.07
CA ILE A 132 6.27 -5.74 -15.51
C ILE A 132 6.02 -7.23 -15.77
N GLY A 133 4.95 -7.54 -16.49
CA GLY A 133 4.55 -8.91 -16.80
C GLY A 133 3.94 -9.70 -15.62
N LEU A 134 3.87 -9.11 -14.43
CA LEU A 134 3.19 -9.72 -13.29
C LEU A 134 1.67 -9.72 -13.52
N ASP A 135 1.05 -10.89 -13.61
CA ASP A 135 -0.41 -11.02 -13.54
C ASP A 135 -0.85 -11.02 -12.07
N ILE A 136 -1.45 -9.92 -11.63
CA ILE A 136 -1.83 -9.75 -10.24
C ILE A 136 -2.92 -10.74 -9.79
N ASN A 137 -3.72 -11.28 -10.72
CA ASN A 137 -4.76 -12.24 -10.43
C ASN A 137 -4.21 -13.66 -10.17
N ASN A 138 -2.99 -13.94 -10.56
CA ASN A 138 -2.30 -15.23 -10.37
C ASN A 138 -1.33 -15.23 -9.19
N THR A 139 -1.49 -14.31 -8.25
CA THR A 139 -0.67 -14.23 -7.03
C THR A 139 -1.31 -14.94 -5.86
N ASN A 140 -0.48 -15.51 -4.96
CA ASN A 140 -0.96 -16.18 -3.75
C ASN A 140 -1.11 -15.21 -2.57
N VAL A 141 -1.90 -14.15 -2.78
CA VAL A 141 -2.12 -13.09 -1.78
C VAL A 141 -3.60 -12.76 -1.64
N ILE A 142 -3.94 -12.09 -0.55
CA ILE A 142 -5.24 -11.48 -0.31
C ILE A 142 -5.08 -9.98 -0.49
N PHE A 143 -6.00 -9.36 -1.20
CA PHE A 143 -6.13 -7.92 -1.32
C PHE A 143 -7.38 -7.44 -0.60
N ASP A 144 -7.24 -6.39 0.18
CA ASP A 144 -8.34 -5.56 0.65
C ASP A 144 -8.21 -4.17 0.01
N THR A 145 -9.13 -3.84 -0.87
CA THR A 145 -9.15 -2.57 -1.62
C THR A 145 -10.41 -1.79 -1.28
N PHE A 146 -10.25 -0.58 -0.82
CA PHE A 146 -11.36 0.30 -0.44
C PHE A 146 -11.07 1.76 -0.79
N LYS A 147 -12.10 2.60 -0.70
CA LYS A 147 -12.02 4.03 -0.97
C LYS A 147 -12.22 4.84 0.31
N LEU A 148 -11.43 5.90 0.45
CA LEU A 148 -11.64 6.98 1.41
C LEU A 148 -11.59 8.30 0.62
N ASP A 149 -12.73 8.97 0.51
CA ASP A 149 -12.89 10.13 -0.37
C ASP A 149 -12.43 9.80 -1.81
N ASN A 150 -11.48 10.56 -2.34
CA ASN A 150 -10.89 10.34 -3.66
C ASN A 150 -9.61 9.49 -3.62
N TYR A 151 -9.38 8.74 -2.56
CA TYR A 151 -8.23 7.84 -2.46
C TYR A 151 -8.66 6.39 -2.62
N ILE A 152 -7.85 5.63 -3.35
CA ILE A 152 -7.92 4.17 -3.43
C ILE A 152 -6.80 3.63 -2.57
N ILE A 153 -7.13 2.78 -1.63
CA ILE A 153 -6.21 2.14 -0.70
C ILE A 153 -6.25 0.64 -0.96
N THR A 154 -5.09 0.02 -1.12
CA THR A 154 -4.98 -1.44 -1.20
C THR A 154 -4.00 -1.96 -0.17
N ILE A 155 -4.46 -2.89 0.65
CA ILE A 155 -3.65 -3.69 1.56
C ILE A 155 -3.47 -5.08 0.95
N CYS A 156 -2.25 -5.59 0.97
CA CYS A 156 -1.87 -6.89 0.42
C CYS A 156 -1.18 -7.73 1.50
N LYS A 157 -1.58 -9.00 1.62
CA LYS A 157 -1.03 -9.96 2.59
C LYS A 157 -0.96 -11.35 1.95
N SER A 158 0.04 -12.16 2.30
CA SER A 158 0.09 -13.56 1.89
C SER A 158 -1.11 -14.35 2.44
N LYS A 159 -1.59 -15.32 1.66
CA LYS A 159 -2.64 -16.27 2.09
C LYS A 159 -2.13 -17.20 3.17
#